data_ac7ce0c1c9136a4096b77b80f56fd120
#
_entry.id   ac7ce0c1c9136a4096b77b80f56fd120
#
_cell.length_a   1.000
_cell.length_b   1.000
_cell.length_c   1.000
_cell.angle_alpha   90.00
_cell.angle_beta   90.00
_cell.angle_gamma   90.00
#
_symmetry.space_group_name_H-M   'P 1'
#
loop_
_entity.id
_entity.type
_entity.pdbx_description
1 polymer ?
#
loop_
_entity_poly.entity_id
_entity_poly.type
_entity_poly.pdbx_seq_one_letter_code
_entity_poly.pdbx_strand_id
1 'polypeptide(L)'
;MEEAIDVIGRLWGGGPVTYSGRYFRVQVPELRPRPVQRPYLPLWRSAISPSSFSECGRLGVPILTARLPVARIKERWAAYEAGLDAGGHDAAAKARLLAQSALWRNVYVAGTNAQAEDELSALLLQTRAHMMHVRAAYNPADFTIDPAMLNPWADPAVGDR
;
A
#
# COMPACT_ATOMS: atom_id res chain seq x y z
N MET A 1 -13.21 -1.78 5.91
CA MET A 1 -12.45 -0.81 5.09
C MET A 1 -13.22 -0.37 3.86
N GLU A 2 -13.77 -1.26 3.04
CA GLU A 2 -14.55 -0.93 1.82
C GLU A 2 -15.72 0.01 2.11
N GLU A 3 -16.50 -0.30 3.13
CA GLU A 3 -17.61 0.53 3.57
C GLU A 3 -17.16 1.96 3.95
N ALA A 4 -15.99 2.10 4.58
CA ALA A 4 -15.42 3.41 4.89
C ALA A 4 -15.05 4.19 3.62
N ILE A 5 -14.46 3.51 2.64
CA ILE A 5 -14.09 4.11 1.35
C ILE A 5 -15.35 4.57 0.59
N ASP A 6 -16.40 3.75 0.58
CA ASP A 6 -17.68 4.11 -0.05
C ASP A 6 -18.30 5.36 0.61
N VAL A 7 -18.36 5.38 1.94
CA VAL A 7 -18.87 6.54 2.70
C VAL A 7 -18.05 7.79 2.41
N ILE A 8 -16.74 7.72 2.44
CA ILE A 8 -15.83 8.84 2.15
C ILE A 8 -16.05 9.34 0.71
N GLY A 9 -16.11 8.43 -0.26
CA GLY A 9 -16.34 8.78 -1.66
C GLY A 9 -17.67 9.53 -1.87
N ARG A 10 -18.73 9.06 -1.23
CA ARG A 10 -20.06 9.74 -1.27
C ARG A 10 -20.00 11.13 -0.65
N LEU A 11 -19.36 11.28 0.51
CA LEU A 11 -19.21 12.57 1.18
C LEU A 11 -18.40 13.56 0.34
N TRP A 12 -17.35 13.11 -0.33
CA TRP A 12 -16.54 13.95 -1.21
C TRP A 12 -17.24 14.31 -2.52
N GLY A 13 -18.19 13.48 -2.97
CA GLY A 13 -19.03 13.77 -4.13
C GLY A 13 -19.93 14.99 -3.94
N GLY A 14 -20.20 15.36 -2.70
CA GLY A 14 -21.03 16.52 -2.31
C GLY A 14 -22.52 16.21 -2.24
N GLY A 15 -23.24 17.12 -1.58
CA GLY A 15 -24.66 16.96 -1.29
C GLY A 15 -24.94 16.18 -0.02
N PRO A 16 -26.22 15.93 0.30
CA PRO A 16 -26.61 15.18 1.48
C PRO A 16 -26.28 13.69 1.31
N VAL A 17 -25.69 13.10 2.33
CA VAL A 17 -25.37 11.68 2.38
C VAL A 17 -26.12 11.03 3.54
N THR A 18 -26.96 10.07 3.22
CA THR A 18 -27.55 9.14 4.18
C THR A 18 -27.01 7.74 3.85
N TYR A 19 -26.33 7.12 4.81
CA TYR A 19 -25.73 5.82 4.66
C TYR A 19 -26.05 4.93 5.87
N SER A 20 -26.44 3.70 5.62
CA SER A 20 -26.68 2.70 6.66
C SER A 20 -26.06 1.39 6.22
N GLY A 21 -24.88 1.09 6.74
CA GLY A 21 -24.15 -0.14 6.50
C GLY A 21 -23.96 -0.98 7.74
N ARG A 22 -23.09 -1.98 7.65
CA ARG A 22 -22.78 -2.88 8.77
C ARG A 22 -22.01 -2.15 9.88
N TYR A 23 -21.08 -1.28 9.52
CA TYR A 23 -20.15 -0.61 10.45
C TYR A 23 -20.43 0.89 10.60
N PHE A 24 -21.00 1.52 9.57
CA PHE A 24 -21.23 2.96 9.55
C PHE A 24 -22.70 3.28 9.35
N ARG A 25 -23.19 4.23 10.16
CA ARG A 25 -24.46 4.91 9.95
C ARG A 25 -24.20 6.40 9.95
N VAL A 26 -24.43 7.04 8.82
CA VAL A 26 -24.05 8.44 8.59
C VAL A 26 -25.24 9.19 8.01
N GLN A 27 -25.51 10.35 8.57
CA GLN A 27 -26.46 11.31 8.03
C GLN A 27 -25.82 12.68 8.08
N VAL A 28 -25.34 13.15 6.92
CA VAL A 28 -24.64 14.42 6.78
C VAL A 28 -25.32 15.22 5.68
N PRO A 29 -25.80 16.45 5.99
CA PRO A 29 -26.46 17.29 4.98
C PRO A 29 -25.49 17.75 3.91
N GLU A 30 -24.25 18.04 4.28
CA GLU A 30 -23.19 18.40 3.36
C GLU A 30 -21.83 18.37 4.06
N LEU A 31 -20.80 17.84 3.37
CA LEU A 31 -19.41 17.93 3.83
C LEU A 31 -18.82 19.30 3.46
N ARG A 32 -18.27 20.01 4.44
CA ARG A 32 -17.54 21.26 4.23
C ARG A 32 -16.20 21.28 4.97
N PRO A 33 -15.11 21.77 4.38
CA PRO A 33 -15.00 22.26 3.00
C PRO A 33 -15.15 21.15 1.98
N ARG A 34 -15.65 21.48 0.77
CA ARG A 34 -15.72 20.54 -0.34
C ARG A 34 -14.35 20.36 -0.99
N PRO A 35 -13.97 19.16 -1.46
CA PRO A 35 -12.80 18.97 -2.30
C PRO A 35 -12.90 19.82 -3.57
N VAL A 36 -11.77 20.38 -3.99
CA VAL A 36 -11.66 21.14 -5.25
C VAL A 36 -11.56 20.19 -6.44
N GLN A 37 -10.83 19.06 -6.27
CA GLN A 37 -10.66 18.05 -7.31
C GLN A 37 -11.97 17.32 -7.61
N ARG A 38 -12.14 16.92 -8.86
CA ARG A 38 -13.33 16.20 -9.33
C ARG A 38 -12.92 14.86 -9.94
N PRO A 39 -13.73 13.80 -9.72
CA PRO A 39 -14.98 13.75 -8.96
C PRO A 39 -14.79 13.87 -7.43
N TYR A 40 -13.59 13.57 -6.92
CA TYR A 40 -13.14 13.68 -5.52
C TYR A 40 -11.61 13.61 -5.43
N LEU A 41 -11.06 13.72 -4.23
CA LEU A 41 -9.63 13.58 -3.98
C LEU A 41 -9.12 12.20 -4.44
N PRO A 42 -7.93 12.12 -5.06
CA PRO A 42 -7.31 10.83 -5.36
C PRO A 42 -7.17 9.99 -4.08
N LEU A 43 -7.58 8.75 -4.14
CA LEU A 43 -7.52 7.81 -3.03
C LEU A 43 -6.54 6.69 -3.38
N TRP A 44 -5.57 6.46 -2.52
CA TRP A 44 -4.68 5.29 -2.58
C TRP A 44 -4.94 4.38 -1.40
N ARG A 45 -4.79 3.08 -1.63
CA ARG A 45 -4.81 2.10 -0.55
C ARG A 45 -3.41 1.53 -0.35
N SER A 46 -2.93 1.54 0.89
CA SER A 46 -1.72 0.79 1.23
C SER A 46 -2.00 -0.72 1.12
N ALA A 47 -1.15 -1.43 0.38
CA ALA A 47 -1.26 -2.86 0.16
C ALA A 47 0.10 -3.55 0.31
N ILE A 48 0.12 -4.70 0.98
CA ILE A 48 1.33 -5.51 1.22
C ILE A 48 1.07 -6.98 0.90
N SER A 49 -0.07 -7.54 1.38
CA SER A 49 -0.41 -8.94 1.14
C SER A 49 -0.92 -9.18 -0.28
N PRO A 50 -0.78 -10.42 -0.84
CA PRO A 50 -1.32 -10.74 -2.16
C PRO A 50 -2.81 -10.45 -2.28
N SER A 51 -3.57 -10.81 -1.25
CA SER A 51 -5.01 -10.57 -1.20
C SER A 51 -5.37 -9.09 -1.24
N SER A 52 -4.60 -8.22 -0.56
CA SER A 52 -4.82 -6.77 -0.62
C SER A 52 -4.58 -6.19 -2.01
N PHE A 53 -3.57 -6.71 -2.74
CA PHE A 53 -3.31 -6.30 -4.12
C PHE A 53 -4.43 -6.70 -5.06
N SER A 54 -4.84 -7.97 -5.02
CA SER A 54 -5.95 -8.50 -5.81
C SER A 54 -7.25 -7.73 -5.54
N GLU A 55 -7.53 -7.46 -4.27
CA GLU A 55 -8.73 -6.73 -3.85
C GLU A 55 -8.72 -5.28 -4.33
N CYS A 56 -7.58 -4.56 -4.21
CA CYS A 56 -7.45 -3.21 -4.74
C CYS A 56 -7.65 -3.17 -6.26
N GLY A 57 -7.10 -4.18 -6.97
CA GLY A 57 -7.33 -4.32 -8.41
C GLY A 57 -8.81 -4.52 -8.72
N ARG A 58 -9.48 -5.45 -8.07
CA ARG A 58 -10.91 -5.71 -8.26
C ARG A 58 -11.78 -4.47 -8.03
N LEU A 59 -11.44 -3.67 -7.03
CA LEU A 59 -12.15 -2.45 -6.68
C LEU A 59 -11.76 -1.23 -7.54
N GLY A 60 -10.74 -1.33 -8.38
CA GLY A 60 -10.24 -0.18 -9.16
C GLY A 60 -9.62 0.91 -8.28
N VAL A 61 -8.91 0.54 -7.23
CA VAL A 61 -8.24 1.47 -6.32
C VAL A 61 -6.73 1.44 -6.56
N PRO A 62 -6.08 2.58 -6.83
CA PRO A 62 -4.63 2.65 -6.93
C PRO A 62 -3.96 2.23 -5.62
N ILE A 63 -2.80 1.61 -5.72
CA ILE A 63 -2.06 1.11 -4.56
C ILE A 63 -0.81 1.95 -4.25
N LEU A 64 -0.52 2.06 -2.96
CA LEU A 64 0.78 2.49 -2.45
C LEU A 64 1.38 1.31 -1.69
N THR A 65 2.56 0.83 -2.13
CA THR A 65 3.26 -0.25 -1.47
C THR A 65 4.72 0.10 -1.17
N ALA A 66 5.33 -0.63 -0.25
CA ALA A 66 6.71 -0.38 0.18
C ALA A 66 7.36 -1.65 0.73
N ARG A 67 8.68 -1.62 0.85
CA ARG A 67 9.49 -2.54 1.65
C ARG A 67 9.47 -4.02 1.23
N LEU A 68 9.01 -4.32 0.02
CA LEU A 68 9.07 -5.69 -0.49
C LEU A 68 10.27 -5.87 -1.44
N PRO A 69 10.93 -7.03 -1.46
CA PRO A 69 11.92 -7.38 -2.47
C PRO A 69 11.34 -7.29 -3.88
N VAL A 70 12.18 -7.05 -4.89
CA VAL A 70 11.73 -6.85 -6.28
C VAL A 70 10.93 -8.05 -6.79
N ALA A 71 11.38 -9.28 -6.50
CA ALA A 71 10.67 -10.49 -6.89
C ALA A 71 9.25 -10.52 -6.32
N ARG A 72 9.11 -10.20 -5.03
CA ARG A 72 7.80 -10.13 -4.36
C ARG A 72 6.92 -9.01 -4.90
N ILE A 73 7.51 -7.87 -5.24
CA ILE A 73 6.77 -6.77 -5.88
C ILE A 73 6.19 -7.22 -7.23
N LYS A 74 6.96 -7.93 -8.05
CA LYS A 74 6.47 -8.46 -9.34
C LYS A 74 5.27 -9.40 -9.14
N GLU A 75 5.36 -10.34 -8.19
CA GLU A 75 4.25 -11.24 -7.85
C GLU A 75 3.00 -10.46 -7.40
N ARG A 76 3.18 -9.45 -6.55
CA ARG A 76 2.08 -8.61 -6.06
C ARG A 76 1.45 -7.78 -7.17
N TRP A 77 2.28 -7.24 -8.07
CA TRP A 77 1.79 -6.48 -9.22
C TRP A 77 0.95 -7.35 -10.16
N ALA A 78 1.41 -8.57 -10.45
CA ALA A 78 0.62 -9.55 -11.21
C ALA A 78 -0.74 -9.86 -10.53
N ALA A 79 -0.77 -9.97 -9.20
CA ALA A 79 -2.01 -10.15 -8.46
C ALA A 79 -2.94 -8.93 -8.56
N TYR A 80 -2.39 -7.71 -8.60
CA TYR A 80 -3.14 -6.48 -8.82
C TYR A 80 -3.75 -6.43 -10.22
N GLU A 81 -2.95 -6.74 -11.26
CA GLU A 81 -3.41 -6.80 -12.64
C GLU A 81 -4.51 -7.84 -12.84
N ALA A 82 -4.34 -9.04 -12.29
CA ALA A 82 -5.39 -10.06 -12.28
C ALA A 82 -6.67 -9.59 -11.56
N GLY A 83 -6.49 -8.81 -10.49
CA GLY A 83 -7.60 -8.15 -9.80
C GLY A 83 -8.33 -7.15 -10.67
N LEU A 84 -7.60 -6.33 -11.43
CA LEU A 84 -8.17 -5.37 -12.40
C LEU A 84 -9.00 -6.10 -13.47
N ASP A 85 -8.49 -7.24 -13.97
CA ASP A 85 -9.22 -8.09 -14.91
C ASP A 85 -10.52 -8.62 -14.32
N ALA A 86 -10.44 -9.18 -13.10
CA ALA A 86 -11.59 -9.71 -12.39
C ALA A 86 -12.63 -8.63 -12.03
N GLY A 87 -12.19 -7.37 -11.86
CA GLY A 87 -13.07 -6.21 -11.64
C GLY A 87 -13.75 -5.69 -12.90
N GLY A 88 -13.41 -6.23 -14.07
CA GLY A 88 -13.99 -5.82 -15.36
C GLY A 88 -13.55 -4.44 -15.84
N HIS A 89 -12.39 -3.95 -15.37
CA HIS A 89 -11.84 -2.66 -15.78
C HIS A 89 -11.34 -2.72 -17.23
N ASP A 90 -11.69 -1.72 -18.02
CA ASP A 90 -11.22 -1.61 -19.40
C ASP A 90 -9.73 -1.22 -19.49
N ALA A 91 -9.15 -1.30 -20.67
CA ALA A 91 -7.74 -1.03 -20.90
C ALA A 91 -7.31 0.39 -20.46
N ALA A 92 -8.17 1.38 -20.67
CA ALA A 92 -7.90 2.77 -20.31
C ALA A 92 -7.89 2.96 -18.78
N ALA A 93 -8.86 2.35 -18.08
CA ALA A 93 -8.92 2.34 -16.63
C ALA A 93 -7.71 1.63 -16.02
N LYS A 94 -7.32 0.46 -16.56
CA LYS A 94 -6.13 -0.28 -16.13
C LYS A 94 -4.85 0.55 -16.27
N ALA A 95 -4.63 1.13 -17.43
CA ALA A 95 -3.46 1.98 -17.67
C ALA A 95 -3.39 3.16 -16.70
N ARG A 96 -4.53 3.83 -16.45
CA ARG A 96 -4.62 4.92 -15.49
C ARG A 96 -4.32 4.46 -14.06
N LEU A 97 -4.91 3.35 -13.62
CA LEU A 97 -4.75 2.82 -12.26
C LEU A 97 -3.31 2.35 -12.01
N LEU A 98 -2.67 1.72 -12.99
CA LEU A 98 -1.26 1.36 -12.93
C LEU A 98 -0.37 2.61 -12.84
N ALA A 99 -0.62 3.63 -13.67
CA ALA A 99 0.13 4.89 -13.66
C ALA A 99 -0.04 5.69 -12.34
N GLN A 100 -1.18 5.56 -11.68
CA GLN A 100 -1.45 6.18 -10.39
C GLN A 100 -0.86 5.40 -9.23
N SER A 101 -0.62 4.10 -9.38
CA SER A 101 -0.06 3.27 -8.32
C SER A 101 1.43 3.58 -8.09
N ALA A 102 1.86 3.51 -6.84
CA ALA A 102 3.20 3.93 -6.45
C ALA A 102 3.90 2.90 -5.56
N LEU A 103 5.23 2.84 -5.71
CA LEU A 103 6.12 2.04 -4.90
C LEU A 103 7.08 2.97 -4.16
N TRP A 104 7.07 2.90 -2.83
CA TRP A 104 8.04 3.60 -2.00
C TRP A 104 9.27 2.73 -1.75
N ARG A 105 10.43 3.31 -2.01
CA ARG A 105 11.75 2.68 -1.79
C ARG A 105 12.64 3.59 -0.97
N ASN A 106 13.41 2.99 -0.06
CA ASN A 106 14.55 3.67 0.54
C ASN A 106 15.69 3.73 -0.48
N VAL A 107 16.33 4.89 -0.58
CA VAL A 107 17.51 5.10 -1.41
C VAL A 107 18.60 5.66 -0.50
N TYR A 108 19.80 5.10 -0.61
CA TYR A 108 20.99 5.61 0.04
C TYR A 108 22.05 5.89 -1.02
N VAL A 109 22.71 7.02 -0.90
CA VAL A 109 23.71 7.48 -1.87
C VAL A 109 25.03 7.71 -1.15
N ALA A 110 26.09 7.06 -1.63
CA ALA A 110 27.46 7.24 -1.18
C ALA A 110 28.41 7.38 -2.39
N GLY A 111 29.70 7.54 -2.14
CA GLY A 111 30.71 7.66 -3.20
C GLY A 111 30.86 6.39 -4.03
N THR A 112 30.63 5.22 -3.43
CA THR A 112 30.63 3.91 -4.08
C THR A 112 29.55 3.00 -3.49
N ASN A 113 29.17 1.94 -4.23
CA ASN A 113 28.23 0.94 -3.72
C ASN A 113 28.77 0.24 -2.47
N ALA A 114 30.06 -0.10 -2.42
CA ALA A 114 30.65 -0.72 -1.25
C ALA A 114 30.57 0.17 -0.01
N GLN A 115 30.83 1.46 -0.17
CA GLN A 115 30.67 2.42 0.92
C GLN A 115 29.21 2.51 1.37
N ALA A 116 28.26 2.54 0.44
CA ALA A 116 26.84 2.56 0.75
C ALA A 116 26.39 1.31 1.53
N GLU A 117 26.91 0.14 1.16
CA GLU A 117 26.61 -1.13 1.84
C GLU A 117 27.19 -1.14 3.26
N ASP A 118 28.42 -0.68 3.46
CA ASP A 118 29.06 -0.60 4.76
C ASP A 118 28.34 0.35 5.72
N GLU A 119 28.09 1.57 5.27
CA GLU A 119 27.43 2.60 6.08
C GLU A 119 25.99 2.22 6.45
N LEU A 120 25.28 1.59 5.51
CA LEU A 120 23.89 1.24 5.69
C LEU A 120 23.68 -0.04 6.51
N SER A 121 24.64 -1.00 6.46
CA SER A 121 24.51 -2.29 7.13
C SER A 121 24.32 -2.16 8.64
N ALA A 122 25.12 -1.32 9.27
CA ALA A 122 25.02 -1.06 10.72
C ALA A 122 23.67 -0.42 11.10
N LEU A 123 23.23 0.58 10.33
CA LEU A 123 21.96 1.27 10.53
C LEU A 123 20.76 0.34 10.34
N LEU A 124 20.81 -0.53 9.33
CA LEU A 124 19.75 -1.50 9.06
C LEU A 124 19.64 -2.55 10.16
N LEU A 125 20.77 -3.05 10.66
CA LEU A 125 20.79 -4.00 11.80
C LEU A 125 20.19 -3.35 13.04
N GLN A 126 20.57 -2.12 13.35
CA GLN A 126 20.01 -1.37 14.48
C GLN A 126 18.51 -1.13 14.31
N THR A 127 18.07 -0.68 13.15
CA THR A 127 16.65 -0.45 12.84
C THR A 127 15.85 -1.74 12.94
N ARG A 128 16.40 -2.85 12.43
CA ARG A 128 15.77 -4.18 12.52
C ARG A 128 15.62 -4.62 13.98
N ALA A 129 16.68 -4.50 14.78
CA ALA A 129 16.65 -4.86 16.19
C ALA A 129 15.60 -4.04 16.96
N HIS A 130 15.54 -2.71 16.72
CA HIS A 130 14.55 -1.84 17.30
C HIS A 130 13.12 -2.24 16.89
N MET A 131 12.87 -2.45 15.61
CA MET A 131 11.56 -2.87 15.12
C MET A 131 11.12 -4.22 15.68
N MET A 132 12.03 -5.18 15.80
CA MET A 132 11.75 -6.48 16.42
C MET A 132 11.39 -6.34 17.89
N HIS A 133 12.13 -5.51 18.63
CA HIS A 133 11.84 -5.23 20.04
C HIS A 133 10.44 -4.61 20.22
N VAL A 134 10.14 -3.56 19.48
CA VAL A 134 8.83 -2.88 19.55
C VAL A 134 7.68 -3.84 19.20
N ARG A 135 7.87 -4.68 18.19
CA ARG A 135 6.86 -5.66 17.79
C ARG A 135 6.64 -6.74 18.83
N ALA A 136 7.70 -7.25 19.42
CA ALA A 136 7.59 -8.23 20.50
C ALA A 136 6.90 -7.66 21.75
N ALA A 137 7.11 -6.37 22.02
CA ALA A 137 6.52 -5.71 23.19
C ALA A 137 5.04 -5.34 23.03
N TYR A 138 4.58 -5.03 21.81
CA TYR A 138 3.28 -4.39 21.58
C TYR A 138 2.33 -5.15 20.66
N ASN A 139 2.75 -6.25 20.05
CA ASN A 139 1.84 -7.09 19.26
C ASN A 139 1.44 -8.36 20.02
N PRO A 140 0.28 -8.95 19.69
CA PRO A 140 -0.09 -10.27 20.20
C PRO A 140 0.97 -11.34 19.90
N ALA A 141 1.07 -12.36 20.74
CA ALA A 141 2.08 -13.41 20.61
C ALA A 141 1.96 -14.24 19.30
N ASP A 142 0.76 -14.27 18.71
CA ASP A 142 0.46 -14.94 17.44
C ASP A 142 0.69 -14.05 16.21
N PHE A 143 1.11 -12.80 16.40
CA PHE A 143 1.41 -11.89 15.31
C PHE A 143 2.69 -12.31 14.59
N THR A 144 2.53 -12.90 13.42
CA THR A 144 3.63 -13.26 12.54
C THR A 144 3.86 -12.21 11.45
N ILE A 145 5.13 -11.90 11.21
CA ILE A 145 5.53 -10.99 10.13
C ILE A 145 6.28 -11.81 9.10
N ASP A 146 5.93 -11.62 7.83
CA ASP A 146 6.72 -12.18 6.74
C ASP A 146 8.20 -11.76 6.92
N PRO A 147 9.15 -12.70 7.08
CA PRO A 147 10.56 -12.38 7.24
C PRO A 147 11.12 -11.49 6.13
N ALA A 148 10.58 -11.59 4.91
CA ALA A 148 10.94 -10.73 3.79
C ALA A 148 10.61 -9.25 4.03
N MET A 149 9.63 -8.95 4.88
CA MET A 149 9.33 -7.57 5.29
C MET A 149 10.30 -7.00 6.32
N LEU A 150 11.02 -7.88 7.04
CA LEU A 150 12.00 -7.50 8.03
C LEU A 150 13.36 -7.19 7.40
N ASN A 151 13.61 -7.71 6.23
CA ASN A 151 14.83 -7.48 5.48
C ASN A 151 14.50 -7.02 4.06
N PRO A 152 14.29 -5.71 3.85
CA PRO A 152 14.04 -5.16 2.52
C PRO A 152 15.20 -5.36 1.53
N TRP A 153 16.36 -5.82 2.02
CA TRP A 153 17.58 -6.11 1.24
C TRP A 153 17.80 -7.61 1.00
N ALA A 154 16.96 -8.47 1.56
CA ALA A 154 16.92 -9.88 1.22
C ALA A 154 16.23 -10.10 -0.14
N ASP A 155 16.57 -9.28 -1.13
CA ASP A 155 16.35 -9.62 -2.52
C ASP A 155 17.42 -10.66 -2.86
N PRO A 156 17.04 -11.91 -3.21
CA PRO A 156 18.02 -12.93 -3.62
C PRO A 156 18.92 -12.45 -4.76
N ALA A 157 18.48 -11.47 -5.55
CA ALA A 157 19.29 -10.85 -6.61
C ALA A 157 20.37 -9.87 -6.08
N VAL A 158 20.27 -9.43 -4.82
CA VAL A 158 21.24 -8.52 -4.18
C VAL A 158 22.07 -9.23 -3.11
N GLY A 159 21.59 -10.34 -2.56
CA GLY A 159 22.24 -11.07 -1.47
C GLY A 159 23.35 -12.05 -1.89
N ASP A 160 23.53 -12.27 -3.17
CA ASP A 160 24.57 -13.17 -3.74
C ASP A 160 25.71 -12.39 -4.43
N ARG A 161 26.10 -11.22 -3.92
CA ARG A 161 27.29 -10.51 -4.38
C ARG A 161 28.28 -10.32 -3.27
#